data_a1327ae3f7c406aeb71fc1a60b91310f
#
_entry.id   a1327ae3f7c406aeb71fc1a60b91310f
#
_cell.length_a   1.000
_cell.length_b   1.000
_cell.length_c   1.000
_cell.angle_alpha   90.00
_cell.angle_beta   90.00
_cell.angle_gamma   90.00
#
_symmetry.space_group_name_H-M   'P 1'
#
loop_
_entity.id
_entity.type
_entity.pdbx_description
1 polymer ?
#
loop_
_entity_poly.entity_id
_entity_poly.type
_entity_poly.pdbx_seq_one_letter_code
_entity_poly.pdbx_strand_id
1 'polypeptide(L)'
;MLREYFNSRASLWDEQIAEKDTKKLTGMAERLDLTPNSAILDVGTGTGIFLPYLLKNIGKNGRIVAVDLAEKMLAKARVKYPDENIEFLQADIMDIPISKEVFDSVVCYSSFPHFRDKHGALTEIRRVMKPGGRVYICHTSSRDHINGIHSTLPGMKNDLLPAPGEMRVLLLDSGFNMILIEEDSDSYLAVGEKPE
;
A
#
# COMPACT_ATOMS: atom_id res chain seq x y z
N MET A 1 1.10 -13.61 -14.46
CA MET A 1 2.32 -13.97 -13.70
C MET A 1 2.26 -13.47 -12.25
N LEU A 2 2.20 -12.15 -11.94
CA LEU A 2 2.13 -11.65 -10.56
C LEU A 2 0.82 -12.06 -9.84
N ARG A 3 -0.33 -11.89 -10.49
CA ARG A 3 -1.65 -12.32 -10.00
C ARG A 3 -1.69 -13.80 -9.65
N GLU A 4 -1.19 -14.68 -10.52
CA GLU A 4 -1.14 -16.13 -10.26
C GLU A 4 -0.20 -16.47 -9.10
N TYR A 5 0.92 -15.75 -8.97
CA TYR A 5 1.84 -15.93 -7.86
C TYR A 5 1.12 -15.72 -6.52
N PHE A 6 0.42 -14.60 -6.35
CA PHE A 6 -0.32 -14.30 -5.13
C PHE A 6 -1.55 -15.20 -4.95
N ASN A 7 -2.30 -15.46 -6.01
CA ASN A 7 -3.44 -16.38 -5.94
C ASN A 7 -3.07 -17.79 -5.48
N SER A 8 -1.94 -18.32 -5.93
CA SER A 8 -1.48 -19.65 -5.54
C SER A 8 -1.06 -19.76 -4.07
N ARG A 9 -0.71 -18.63 -3.45
CA ARG A 9 -0.24 -18.53 -2.06
C ARG A 9 -1.31 -18.01 -1.09
N ALA A 10 -2.43 -17.53 -1.57
CA ALA A 10 -3.45 -16.90 -0.73
C ALA A 10 -3.89 -17.78 0.45
N SER A 11 -3.94 -19.13 0.29
CA SER A 11 -4.34 -20.04 1.37
C SER A 11 -3.41 -20.02 2.58
N LEU A 12 -2.10 -19.87 2.36
CA LEU A 12 -1.07 -19.92 3.38
C LEU A 12 -0.42 -18.54 3.65
N TRP A 13 -0.92 -17.48 3.00
CA TRP A 13 -0.28 -16.16 3.03
C TRP A 13 -0.10 -15.64 4.45
N ASP A 14 -1.14 -15.68 5.28
CA ASP A 14 -1.10 -15.16 6.65
C ASP A 14 -0.12 -15.91 7.57
N GLU A 15 0.21 -17.15 7.24
CA GLU A 15 1.20 -17.95 7.96
C GLU A 15 2.63 -17.61 7.53
N GLN A 16 2.81 -17.30 6.25
CA GLN A 16 4.12 -17.10 5.59
C GLN A 16 4.58 -15.66 5.56
N ILE A 17 3.67 -14.67 5.66
CA ILE A 17 4.05 -13.26 5.61
C ILE A 17 4.97 -12.89 6.78
N ALA A 18 6.07 -12.20 6.46
CA ALA A 18 7.05 -11.76 7.45
C ALA A 18 6.57 -10.56 8.26
N GLU A 19 5.85 -9.63 7.62
CA GLU A 19 5.42 -8.35 8.19
C GLU A 19 4.05 -8.46 8.89
N LYS A 20 4.00 -9.20 10.02
CA LYS A 20 2.78 -9.45 10.81
C LYS A 20 2.87 -9.10 12.30
N ASP A 21 3.96 -8.47 12.73
CA ASP A 21 4.10 -8.02 14.10
C ASP A 21 3.11 -6.89 14.41
N THR A 22 2.18 -7.15 15.32
CA THR A 22 1.09 -6.22 15.66
C THR A 22 1.58 -4.90 16.26
N LYS A 23 2.71 -4.89 16.97
CA LYS A 23 3.29 -3.66 17.51
C LYS A 23 3.87 -2.80 16.40
N LYS A 24 4.61 -3.41 15.45
CA LYS A 24 5.15 -2.73 14.28
C LYS A 24 4.04 -2.21 13.37
N LEU A 25 2.98 -3.00 13.15
CA LEU A 25 1.80 -2.58 12.38
C LEU A 25 1.10 -1.39 13.02
N THR A 26 0.86 -1.42 14.34
CA THR A 26 0.28 -0.29 15.07
C THR A 26 1.15 0.95 14.97
N GLY A 27 2.43 0.83 15.26
CA GLY A 27 3.38 1.96 15.18
C GLY A 27 3.48 2.54 13.78
N MET A 28 3.47 1.72 12.73
CA MET A 28 3.46 2.20 11.34
C MET A 28 2.17 2.98 11.04
N ALA A 29 1.01 2.44 11.41
CA ALA A 29 -0.27 3.10 11.16
C ALA A 29 -0.39 4.45 11.88
N GLU A 30 0.16 4.59 13.08
CA GLU A 30 0.19 5.85 13.83
C GLU A 30 1.07 6.92 13.14
N ARG A 31 2.12 6.51 12.40
CA ARG A 31 2.99 7.42 11.62
C ARG A 31 2.34 7.95 10.34
N LEU A 32 1.26 7.33 9.85
CA LEU A 32 0.63 7.76 8.61
C LEU A 32 -0.15 9.07 8.74
N ASP A 33 -0.40 9.55 9.96
CA ASP A 33 -1.13 10.81 10.22
C ASP A 33 -2.43 10.93 9.40
N LEU A 34 -3.22 9.85 9.42
CA LEU A 34 -4.48 9.77 8.67
C LEU A 34 -5.56 10.64 9.30
N THR A 35 -6.23 11.43 8.49
CA THR A 35 -7.32 12.30 8.96
C THR A 35 -8.54 11.46 9.39
N PRO A 36 -9.13 11.68 10.56
CA PRO A 36 -10.37 11.04 10.95
C PRO A 36 -11.51 11.30 9.97
N ASN A 37 -12.34 10.27 9.75
CA ASN A 37 -13.49 10.29 8.82
C ASN A 37 -13.10 10.45 7.33
N SER A 38 -11.84 10.22 6.97
CA SER A 38 -11.33 10.33 5.60
C SER A 38 -11.66 9.10 4.75
N ALA A 39 -11.51 9.27 3.44
CA ALA A 39 -11.58 8.20 2.45
C ALA A 39 -10.16 7.73 2.11
N ILE A 40 -9.89 6.43 2.30
CA ILE A 40 -8.57 5.81 2.07
C ILE A 40 -8.66 4.82 0.91
N LEU A 41 -7.64 4.82 0.05
CA LEU A 41 -7.36 3.71 -0.88
C LEU A 41 -6.20 2.90 -0.31
N ASP A 42 -6.43 1.61 -0.05
CA ASP A 42 -5.40 0.65 0.34
C ASP A 42 -5.02 -0.21 -0.87
N VAL A 43 -3.81 -0.01 -1.40
CA VAL A 43 -3.35 -0.60 -2.67
C VAL A 43 -2.47 -1.81 -2.41
N GLY A 44 -2.87 -2.95 -2.99
CA GLY A 44 -2.23 -4.24 -2.72
C GLY A 44 -2.57 -4.75 -1.33
N THR A 45 -3.85 -4.64 -0.96
CA THR A 45 -4.34 -4.99 0.39
C THR A 45 -4.05 -6.44 0.80
N GLY A 46 -3.81 -7.33 -0.16
CA GLY A 46 -3.58 -8.75 0.09
C GLY A 46 -4.74 -9.38 0.86
N THR A 47 -4.42 -10.06 1.96
CA THR A 47 -5.42 -10.64 2.87
C THR A 47 -5.94 -9.65 3.91
N GLY A 48 -5.62 -8.36 3.75
CA GLY A 48 -6.16 -7.26 4.57
C GLY A 48 -5.47 -7.04 5.91
N ILE A 49 -4.23 -7.49 6.09
CA ILE A 49 -3.55 -7.44 7.39
C ILE A 49 -3.46 -6.02 7.98
N PHE A 50 -3.39 -4.99 7.14
CA PHE A 50 -3.25 -3.60 7.59
C PHE A 50 -4.59 -2.87 7.78
N LEU A 51 -5.70 -3.40 7.24
CA LEU A 51 -7.03 -2.79 7.29
C LEU A 51 -7.53 -2.43 8.70
N PRO A 52 -7.38 -3.28 9.75
CA PRO A 52 -7.84 -2.94 11.09
C PRO A 52 -7.15 -1.70 11.67
N TYR A 53 -5.90 -1.48 11.31
CA TYR A 53 -5.10 -0.35 11.77
C TYR A 53 -5.50 0.95 11.06
N LEU A 54 -5.80 0.87 9.76
CA LEU A 54 -6.34 1.98 9.00
C LEU A 54 -7.72 2.39 9.53
N LEU A 55 -8.64 1.43 9.71
CA LEU A 55 -9.97 1.68 10.27
C LEU A 55 -9.91 2.34 11.65
N LYS A 56 -9.02 1.87 12.52
CA LYS A 56 -8.83 2.47 13.85
C LYS A 56 -8.47 3.95 13.77
N ASN A 57 -7.63 4.34 12.82
CA ASN A 57 -7.15 5.71 12.68
C ASN A 57 -8.22 6.63 12.07
N ILE A 58 -8.94 6.17 11.04
CA ILE A 58 -9.96 7.00 10.37
C ILE A 58 -11.30 7.01 11.10
N GLY A 59 -11.54 6.05 12.00
CA GLY A 59 -12.75 5.99 12.81
C GLY A 59 -14.02 5.56 12.04
N LYS A 60 -15.16 5.60 12.73
CA LYS A 60 -16.40 4.97 12.28
C LYS A 60 -17.03 5.60 11.03
N ASN A 61 -16.74 6.86 10.72
CA ASN A 61 -17.28 7.55 9.55
C ASN A 61 -16.29 7.59 8.37
N GLY A 62 -15.09 7.03 8.56
CA GLY A 62 -14.13 6.87 7.48
C GLY A 62 -14.49 5.68 6.60
N ARG A 63 -13.96 5.66 5.39
CA ARG A 63 -14.15 4.54 4.45
C ARG A 63 -12.84 4.11 3.83
N ILE A 64 -12.72 2.82 3.52
CA ILE A 64 -11.57 2.25 2.82
C ILE A 64 -12.05 1.56 1.54
N VAL A 65 -11.39 1.85 0.43
CA VAL A 65 -11.42 0.98 -0.75
C VAL A 65 -10.13 0.17 -0.75
N ALA A 66 -10.25 -1.14 -0.59
CA ALA A 66 -9.15 -2.09 -0.53
C ALA A 66 -8.99 -2.76 -1.89
N VAL A 67 -7.88 -2.44 -2.59
CA VAL A 67 -7.63 -2.90 -3.96
C VAL A 67 -6.54 -3.97 -3.95
N ASP A 68 -6.76 -5.04 -4.71
CA ASP A 68 -5.73 -6.03 -5.03
C ASP A 68 -5.95 -6.61 -6.44
N LEU A 69 -4.86 -6.98 -7.10
CA LEU A 69 -4.91 -7.67 -8.39
C LEU A 69 -5.35 -9.12 -8.25
N ALA A 70 -5.06 -9.76 -7.10
CA ALA A 70 -5.29 -11.17 -6.82
C ALA A 70 -6.64 -11.40 -6.13
N GLU A 71 -7.62 -11.91 -6.86
CA GLU A 71 -8.98 -12.15 -6.37
C GLU A 71 -9.07 -13.10 -5.17
N LYS A 72 -8.13 -14.06 -5.05
CA LYS A 72 -8.12 -14.98 -3.90
C LYS A 72 -7.60 -14.31 -2.62
N MET A 73 -6.73 -13.32 -2.75
CA MET A 73 -6.33 -12.47 -1.62
C MET A 73 -7.53 -11.68 -1.11
N LEU A 74 -8.25 -10.98 -2.00
CA LEU A 74 -9.47 -10.23 -1.66
C LEU A 74 -10.57 -11.12 -1.06
N ALA A 75 -10.75 -12.35 -1.57
CA ALA A 75 -11.72 -13.28 -1.02
C ALA A 75 -11.43 -13.58 0.47
N LYS A 76 -10.16 -13.75 0.84
CA LYS A 76 -9.76 -13.92 2.23
C LYS A 76 -9.95 -12.64 3.06
N ALA A 77 -9.56 -11.49 2.52
CA ALA A 77 -9.73 -10.20 3.19
C ALA A 77 -11.20 -9.94 3.53
N ARG A 78 -12.13 -10.17 2.59
CA ARG A 78 -13.58 -10.02 2.81
C ARG A 78 -14.13 -10.90 3.92
N VAL A 79 -13.64 -12.14 4.04
CA VAL A 79 -14.05 -13.05 5.11
C VAL A 79 -13.51 -12.62 6.46
N LYS A 80 -12.26 -12.12 6.51
CA LYS A 80 -11.60 -11.69 7.74
C LYS A 80 -12.14 -10.37 8.29
N TYR A 81 -12.51 -9.46 7.39
CA TYR A 81 -12.89 -8.08 7.73
C TYR A 81 -14.22 -7.70 7.06
N PRO A 82 -15.35 -8.28 7.52
CA PRO A 82 -16.68 -7.98 6.98
C PRO A 82 -17.23 -6.65 7.54
N ASP A 83 -16.49 -5.56 7.35
CA ASP A 83 -16.85 -4.22 7.83
C ASP A 83 -17.52 -3.42 6.71
N GLU A 84 -18.64 -2.76 7.00
CA GLU A 84 -19.40 -1.99 6.03
C GLU A 84 -18.65 -0.76 5.49
N ASN A 85 -17.62 -0.32 6.20
CA ASN A 85 -16.76 0.79 5.79
C ASN A 85 -15.63 0.35 4.85
N ILE A 86 -15.54 -0.95 4.53
CA ILE A 86 -14.53 -1.48 3.61
C ILE A 86 -15.20 -1.98 2.33
N GLU A 87 -14.86 -1.34 1.22
CA GLU A 87 -15.17 -1.84 -0.11
C GLU A 87 -13.95 -2.59 -0.67
N PHE A 88 -14.14 -3.81 -1.16
CA PHE A 88 -13.08 -4.60 -1.79
C PHE A 88 -13.22 -4.58 -3.30
N LEU A 89 -12.19 -4.13 -4.00
CA LEU A 89 -12.17 -3.96 -5.45
C LEU A 89 -11.02 -4.75 -6.07
N GLN A 90 -11.32 -5.64 -7.00
CA GLN A 90 -10.29 -6.26 -7.83
C GLN A 90 -9.93 -5.32 -8.98
N ALA A 91 -8.71 -4.79 -8.98
CA ALA A 91 -8.19 -3.95 -10.06
C ALA A 91 -6.67 -4.01 -10.17
N ASP A 92 -6.16 -3.63 -11.33
CA ASP A 92 -4.74 -3.31 -11.51
C ASP A 92 -4.50 -1.85 -11.05
N ILE A 93 -3.41 -1.62 -10.33
CA ILE A 93 -3.01 -0.27 -9.90
C ILE A 93 -2.79 0.68 -11.09
N MET A 94 -2.52 0.14 -12.26
CA MET A 94 -2.32 0.92 -13.48
C MET A 94 -3.62 1.45 -14.10
N ASP A 95 -4.79 0.94 -13.68
CA ASP A 95 -6.11 1.32 -14.22
C ASP A 95 -7.19 1.02 -13.17
N ILE A 96 -7.29 1.90 -12.16
CA ILE A 96 -8.30 1.76 -11.10
C ILE A 96 -9.64 2.34 -11.61
N PRO A 97 -10.73 1.55 -11.65
CA PRO A 97 -12.01 2.00 -12.16
C PRO A 97 -12.75 2.92 -11.16
N ILE A 98 -12.07 3.94 -10.68
CA ILE A 98 -12.55 4.94 -9.75
C ILE A 98 -12.32 6.33 -10.35
N SER A 99 -13.24 7.25 -10.11
CA SER A 99 -13.15 8.64 -10.54
C SER A 99 -11.91 9.33 -9.96
N LYS A 100 -11.49 10.42 -10.58
CA LYS A 100 -10.42 11.26 -10.04
C LYS A 100 -10.85 11.93 -8.72
N GLU A 101 -9.85 12.22 -7.87
CA GLU A 101 -10.02 13.09 -6.69
C GLU A 101 -11.04 12.58 -5.67
N VAL A 102 -10.96 11.27 -5.35
CA VAL A 102 -11.87 10.58 -4.43
C VAL A 102 -11.27 10.43 -3.03
N PHE A 103 -9.94 10.15 -2.96
CA PHE A 103 -9.30 9.75 -1.72
C PHE A 103 -8.49 10.87 -1.07
N ASP A 104 -8.62 10.97 0.25
CA ASP A 104 -7.82 11.87 1.08
C ASP A 104 -6.40 11.31 1.26
N SER A 105 -6.27 9.99 1.31
CA SER A 105 -4.97 9.31 1.39
C SER A 105 -4.96 8.00 0.61
N VAL A 106 -3.78 7.64 0.09
CA VAL A 106 -3.52 6.33 -0.51
C VAL A 106 -2.40 5.65 0.26
N VAL A 107 -2.60 4.39 0.64
CA VAL A 107 -1.63 3.59 1.40
C VAL A 107 -1.20 2.40 0.56
N CYS A 108 0.11 2.21 0.44
CA CYS A 108 0.75 1.05 -0.19
C CYS A 108 1.57 0.33 0.90
N TYR A 109 0.90 -0.50 1.73
CA TYR A 109 1.58 -1.28 2.76
C TYR A 109 2.10 -2.60 2.16
N SER A 110 3.40 -2.81 2.19
CA SER A 110 4.09 -4.02 1.69
C SER A 110 3.75 -4.42 0.25
N SER A 111 3.37 -3.47 -0.62
CA SER A 111 2.91 -3.75 -1.98
C SER A 111 3.74 -3.06 -3.08
N PHE A 112 4.31 -1.90 -2.80
CA PHE A 112 4.96 -1.03 -3.79
C PHE A 112 6.13 -1.69 -4.57
N PRO A 113 6.99 -2.55 -4.00
CA PRO A 113 8.03 -3.25 -4.75
C PRO A 113 7.50 -4.00 -5.96
N HIS A 114 6.28 -4.55 -5.87
CA HIS A 114 5.64 -5.36 -6.90
C HIS A 114 5.03 -4.57 -8.07
N PHE A 115 5.00 -3.24 -7.99
CA PHE A 115 4.52 -2.42 -9.10
C PHE A 115 5.58 -2.37 -10.18
N ARG A 116 5.28 -2.98 -11.36
CA ARG A 116 6.23 -3.10 -12.48
C ARG A 116 6.61 -1.76 -13.07
N ASP A 117 5.61 -0.91 -13.28
CA ASP A 117 5.77 0.49 -13.64
C ASP A 117 5.41 1.35 -12.43
N LYS A 118 6.41 1.68 -11.63
CA LYS A 118 6.23 2.48 -10.41
C LYS A 118 5.80 3.91 -10.71
N HIS A 119 6.30 4.50 -11.82
CA HIS A 119 5.91 5.84 -12.23
C HIS A 119 4.45 5.88 -12.71
N GLY A 120 4.04 4.94 -13.55
CA GLY A 120 2.65 4.81 -14.00
C GLY A 120 1.70 4.57 -12.82
N ALA A 121 2.07 3.70 -11.88
CA ALA A 121 1.29 3.45 -10.67
C ALA A 121 1.13 4.71 -9.80
N LEU A 122 2.20 5.48 -9.59
CA LEU A 122 2.14 6.75 -8.85
C LEU A 122 1.31 7.82 -9.58
N THR A 123 1.36 7.84 -10.90
CA THR A 123 0.51 8.73 -11.72
C THR A 123 -0.98 8.39 -11.52
N GLU A 124 -1.33 7.12 -11.53
CA GLU A 124 -2.70 6.66 -11.30
C GLU A 124 -3.14 6.90 -9.86
N ILE A 125 -2.29 6.63 -8.88
CA ILE A 125 -2.50 6.99 -7.47
C ILE A 125 -2.80 8.50 -7.35
N ARG A 126 -1.97 9.35 -7.94
CA ARG A 126 -2.18 10.80 -7.93
C ARG A 126 -3.49 11.22 -8.58
N ARG A 127 -3.93 10.53 -9.64
CA ARG A 127 -5.21 10.81 -10.31
C ARG A 127 -6.40 10.62 -9.38
N VAL A 128 -6.42 9.53 -8.60
CA VAL A 128 -7.54 9.21 -7.70
C VAL A 128 -7.49 9.97 -6.37
N MET A 129 -6.35 10.57 -6.02
CA MET A 129 -6.20 11.40 -4.81
C MET A 129 -6.78 12.79 -5.01
N LYS A 130 -7.37 13.34 -3.95
CA LYS A 130 -7.75 14.76 -3.87
C LYS A 130 -6.50 15.65 -3.85
N PRO A 131 -6.60 16.94 -4.29
CA PRO A 131 -5.59 17.94 -3.96
C PRO A 131 -5.31 17.99 -2.45
N GLY A 132 -4.06 18.18 -2.04
CA GLY A 132 -3.62 18.11 -0.64
C GLY A 132 -3.60 16.71 -0.02
N GLY A 133 -4.04 15.67 -0.76
CA GLY A 133 -4.00 14.29 -0.29
C GLY A 133 -2.58 13.71 -0.25
N ARG A 134 -2.37 12.65 0.56
CA ARG A 134 -1.06 12.04 0.75
C ARG A 134 -1.00 10.59 0.31
N VAL A 135 0.09 10.21 -0.37
CA VAL A 135 0.45 8.82 -0.61
C VAL A 135 1.47 8.36 0.43
N TYR A 136 1.25 7.16 0.97
CA TYR A 136 2.13 6.49 1.93
C TYR A 136 2.60 5.17 1.34
N ILE A 137 3.90 5.01 1.18
CA ILE A 137 4.56 3.76 0.79
C ILE A 137 5.31 3.27 2.02
N CYS A 138 4.83 2.19 2.64
CA CYS A 138 5.33 1.81 3.97
C CYS A 138 5.51 0.30 4.13
N HIS A 139 6.48 -0.05 4.97
CA HIS A 139 6.85 -1.41 5.36
C HIS A 139 7.25 -1.44 6.83
N THR A 140 6.94 -2.54 7.51
CA THR A 140 7.39 -2.82 8.89
C THR A 140 8.67 -3.67 8.93
N SER A 141 9.46 -3.58 7.87
CA SER A 141 10.80 -4.17 7.71
C SER A 141 11.69 -3.17 6.96
N SER A 142 13.00 -3.28 7.14
CA SER A 142 13.95 -2.44 6.40
C SER A 142 13.94 -2.75 4.91
N ARG A 143 14.29 -1.77 4.08
CA ARG A 143 14.44 -1.92 2.62
C ARG A 143 15.39 -3.06 2.25
N ASP A 144 16.52 -3.16 2.96
CA ASP A 144 17.52 -4.18 2.68
C ASP A 144 17.00 -5.59 2.98
N HIS A 145 16.21 -5.75 4.05
CA HIS A 145 15.56 -7.02 4.37
C HIS A 145 14.55 -7.41 3.28
N ILE A 146 13.68 -6.48 2.85
CA ILE A 146 12.67 -6.70 1.80
C ILE A 146 13.35 -7.08 0.48
N ASN A 147 14.32 -6.28 0.03
CA ASN A 147 15.04 -6.51 -1.21
C ASN A 147 15.84 -7.82 -1.16
N GLY A 148 16.41 -8.16 0.01
CA GLY A 148 17.06 -9.43 0.26
C GLY A 148 16.12 -10.62 0.05
N ILE A 149 14.91 -10.59 0.60
CA ILE A 149 13.88 -11.63 0.40
C ILE A 149 13.54 -11.74 -1.10
N HIS A 150 13.21 -10.62 -1.75
CA HIS A 150 12.80 -10.62 -3.16
C HIS A 150 13.88 -11.13 -4.10
N SER A 151 15.16 -10.86 -3.80
CA SER A 151 16.29 -11.35 -4.60
C SER A 151 16.37 -12.87 -4.66
N THR A 152 15.85 -13.58 -3.66
CA THR A 152 15.86 -15.05 -3.57
C THR A 152 14.60 -15.69 -4.18
N LEU A 153 13.53 -14.92 -4.37
CA LEU A 153 12.25 -15.45 -4.85
C LEU A 153 12.19 -15.48 -6.39
N PRO A 154 11.89 -16.66 -6.99
CA PRO A 154 11.71 -16.74 -8.44
C PRO A 154 10.63 -15.78 -8.95
N GLY A 155 10.97 -14.96 -9.94
CA GLY A 155 10.03 -14.00 -10.56
C GLY A 155 9.89 -12.67 -9.84
N MET A 156 10.55 -12.48 -8.69
CA MET A 156 10.52 -11.23 -7.89
C MET A 156 11.87 -10.51 -7.78
N LYS A 157 12.92 -11.01 -8.44
CA LYS A 157 14.27 -10.43 -8.32
C LYS A 157 14.37 -8.94 -8.65
N ASN A 158 13.45 -8.44 -9.47
CA ASN A 158 13.37 -7.04 -9.87
C ASN A 158 12.31 -6.25 -9.10
N ASP A 159 11.59 -6.89 -8.17
CA ASP A 159 10.56 -6.26 -7.34
C ASP A 159 11.23 -5.58 -6.15
N LEU A 160 11.98 -4.50 -6.43
CA LEU A 160 12.79 -3.82 -5.44
C LEU A 160 12.08 -2.57 -4.90
N LEU A 161 12.24 -2.37 -3.60
CA LEU A 161 11.94 -1.10 -2.95
C LEU A 161 13.08 -0.13 -3.26
N PRO A 162 12.81 1.03 -3.92
CA PRO A 162 13.84 1.98 -4.31
C PRO A 162 14.61 2.54 -3.11
N ALA A 163 15.87 2.90 -3.33
CA ALA A 163 16.63 3.65 -2.34
C ALA A 163 16.00 5.05 -2.09
N PRO A 164 16.22 5.68 -0.91
CA PRO A 164 15.58 6.96 -0.56
C PRO A 164 15.73 8.06 -1.62
N GLY A 165 16.92 8.18 -2.23
CA GLY A 165 17.16 9.15 -3.30
C GLY A 165 16.35 8.86 -4.57
N GLU A 166 16.30 7.59 -4.98
CA GLU A 166 15.52 7.13 -6.14
C GLU A 166 14.02 7.30 -5.90
N MET A 167 13.53 6.95 -4.70
CA MET A 167 12.13 7.13 -4.32
C MET A 167 11.73 8.61 -4.34
N ARG A 168 12.61 9.50 -3.86
CA ARG A 168 12.38 10.95 -3.91
C ARG A 168 12.23 11.45 -5.34
N VAL A 169 13.12 11.05 -6.23
CA VAL A 169 13.05 11.41 -7.66
C VAL A 169 11.76 10.88 -8.28
N LEU A 170 11.44 9.62 -8.02
CA LEU A 170 10.23 8.97 -8.53
C LEU A 170 8.93 9.68 -8.11
N LEU A 171 8.84 10.10 -6.83
CA LEU A 171 7.69 10.87 -6.33
C LEU A 171 7.62 12.26 -6.98
N LEU A 172 8.76 12.98 -7.09
CA LEU A 172 8.81 14.29 -7.73
C LEU A 172 8.39 14.21 -9.20
N ASP A 173 8.94 13.26 -9.95
CA ASP A 173 8.65 13.07 -11.38
C ASP A 173 7.18 12.66 -11.62
N SER A 174 6.55 12.01 -10.62
CA SER A 174 5.13 11.68 -10.62
C SER A 174 4.23 12.84 -10.16
N GLY A 175 4.80 14.01 -9.86
CA GLY A 175 4.08 15.25 -9.53
C GLY A 175 3.65 15.38 -8.08
N PHE A 176 4.30 14.67 -7.16
CA PHE A 176 4.15 14.88 -5.72
C PHE A 176 5.13 15.92 -5.19
N ASN A 177 4.79 16.59 -4.10
CA ASN A 177 5.67 17.50 -3.36
C ASN A 177 5.71 17.10 -1.86
N MET A 178 6.25 17.94 -0.99
CA MET A 178 6.35 17.74 0.48
C MET A 178 6.83 16.32 0.85
N ILE A 179 7.90 15.86 0.17
CA ILE A 179 8.35 14.47 0.25
C ILE A 179 9.17 14.23 1.53
N LEU A 180 8.65 13.29 2.35
CA LEU A 180 9.35 12.73 3.50
C LEU A 180 9.77 11.30 3.18
N ILE A 181 11.00 10.91 3.50
CA ILE A 181 11.43 9.51 3.43
C ILE A 181 12.21 9.20 4.70
N GLU A 182 11.75 8.18 5.40
CA GLU A 182 12.36 7.63 6.61
C GLU A 182 12.68 6.16 6.39
N GLU A 183 13.92 5.79 6.64
CA GLU A 183 14.42 4.42 6.54
C GLU A 183 15.28 4.12 7.76
N ASP A 184 15.01 3.00 8.43
CA ASP A 184 15.82 2.48 9.53
C ASP A 184 15.99 0.95 9.42
N SER A 185 16.55 0.32 10.45
CA SER A 185 16.77 -1.14 10.49
C SER A 185 15.47 -1.96 10.52
N ASP A 186 14.35 -1.33 10.87
CA ASP A 186 13.08 -1.99 11.19
C ASP A 186 11.90 -1.52 10.37
N SER A 187 12.04 -0.44 9.60
CA SER A 187 10.93 0.12 8.84
C SER A 187 11.38 0.96 7.64
N TYR A 188 10.44 1.17 6.73
CA TYR A 188 10.54 2.10 5.62
C TYR A 188 9.23 2.87 5.48
N LEU A 189 9.32 4.19 5.34
CA LEU A 189 8.18 5.06 5.07
C LEU A 189 8.59 6.13 4.07
N ALA A 190 7.88 6.21 2.95
CA ALA A 190 7.94 7.33 2.02
C ALA A 190 6.55 7.98 1.91
N VAL A 191 6.52 9.30 1.98
CA VAL A 191 5.31 10.12 1.90
C VAL A 191 5.48 11.13 0.78
N GLY A 192 4.44 11.33 -0.02
CA GLY A 192 4.34 12.42 -0.99
C GLY A 192 2.96 13.05 -0.92
N GLU A 193 2.88 14.36 -1.08
CA GLU A 193 1.62 15.10 -1.09
C GLU A 193 1.27 15.54 -2.52
N LYS A 194 0.00 15.35 -2.92
CA LYS A 194 -0.51 15.90 -4.17
C LYS A 194 -0.68 17.41 -4.00
N PRO A 195 -0.07 18.28 -4.84
CA PRO A 195 -0.29 19.72 -4.78
C PRO A 195 -1.77 20.10 -4.84
N GLU A 196 -2.11 21.26 -4.23
CA GLU A 196 -3.43 21.89 -4.30
C GLU A 196 -3.88 22.17 -5.75
#